data_3af221eda4ac3821d6fcbc08983e6202
#
_entry.id   3af221eda4ac3821d6fcbc08983e6202
#
_cell.length_a   1.000
_cell.length_b   1.000
_cell.length_c   1.000
_cell.angle_alpha   90.00
_cell.angle_beta   90.00
_cell.angle_gamma   90.00
#
_symmetry.space_group_name_H-M   'P 1'
#
loop_
_entity.id
_entity.type
_entity.pdbx_description
1 polymer ?
#
loop_
_entity_poly.entity_id
_entity_poly.type
_entity_poly.pdbx_seq_one_letter_code
_entity_poly.pdbx_strand_id
1 'polypeptide(L)'
;GLLQAIKLYLRRQRLLRDLRAFPAPPTHWFYGHQKFLQEDKMEKLEETVEKYPCAFPCWVGPFQAFFFIYDPDYAKTFLSRTDPKSQYPYRFMTPCLGKGLLNLDGPKWFQHRRLLTPGFHCDILKTYVDMMAHSVNTMLDKWEKICSTQDTAVEVFEHINLMALDIIMKCAFSQETNCQINGSLDPYVKATVELGKIIFYRMYNFWHHHDIIFKFSPNGHLFQELIKVLHQHTEKVIQDRKKTLKAGMKQDNTQKKKYQDFLDIILSAQAENEDSFSNADLRSEVNTFMLAGHDTSAVSLSWLLYCLALNPEHQERCREEIRSILGDGSSITWDQLGEMSYTTMCIKEMFRLIPPVPSISRELSKPLTFPDGRSLPAGITVVLSIWGLHHNPAVWKSPKIFDPLRFTKENSDQRHPYAFLPFSSGPRNCIGEQFAMLELKVAIALILLHFKVTPDLTRPPVFSNHIILKPKHGIHLHLKKFPEC
;
A
#
# COMPACT_ATOMS: atom_id res chain seq x y z
N GLY A 1 -38.69 -1.13 -10.44
CA GLY A 1 -39.12 0.27 -10.72
C GLY A 1 -39.51 1.05 -9.46
N LEU A 2 -40.80 1.36 -9.26
CA LEU A 2 -41.29 2.26 -8.21
C LEU A 2 -40.92 1.83 -6.79
N LEU A 3 -41.06 0.55 -6.46
CA LEU A 3 -40.68 0.01 -5.14
C LEU A 3 -39.20 0.18 -4.82
N GLN A 4 -38.32 0.06 -5.80
CA GLN A 4 -36.89 0.31 -5.61
C GLN A 4 -36.61 1.81 -5.39
N ALA A 5 -37.26 2.68 -6.13
CA ALA A 5 -37.13 4.13 -5.95
C ALA A 5 -37.60 4.56 -4.55
N ILE A 6 -38.73 4.03 -4.08
CA ILE A 6 -39.24 4.26 -2.72
C ILE A 6 -38.23 3.74 -1.68
N LYS A 7 -37.69 2.55 -1.82
CA LYS A 7 -36.67 1.99 -0.90
C LYS A 7 -35.43 2.87 -0.84
N LEU A 8 -34.91 3.33 -1.99
CA LEU A 8 -33.75 4.23 -2.06
C LEU A 8 -34.04 5.59 -1.41
N TYR A 9 -35.22 6.15 -1.64
CA TYR A 9 -35.66 7.40 -1.03
C TYR A 9 -35.76 7.27 0.50
N LEU A 10 -36.41 6.22 1.02
CA LEU A 10 -36.54 5.97 2.45
C LEU A 10 -35.17 5.72 3.11
N ARG A 11 -34.28 4.98 2.43
CA ARG A 11 -32.89 4.80 2.88
C ARG A 11 -32.16 6.14 2.98
N ARG A 12 -32.27 6.99 1.97
CA ARG A 12 -31.66 8.32 1.98
C ARG A 12 -32.19 9.17 3.14
N GLN A 13 -33.50 9.21 3.36
CA GLN A 13 -34.11 9.98 4.47
C GLN A 13 -33.64 9.48 5.84
N ARG A 14 -33.50 8.16 6.01
CA ARG A 14 -32.94 7.57 7.22
C ARG A 14 -31.49 8.02 7.43
N LEU A 15 -30.62 7.86 6.41
CA LEU A 15 -29.21 8.28 6.48
C LEU A 15 -29.07 9.78 6.77
N LEU A 16 -29.86 10.64 6.14
CA LEU A 16 -29.85 12.08 6.43
C LEU A 16 -30.20 12.39 7.89
N ARG A 17 -31.13 11.65 8.48
CA ARG A 17 -31.50 11.79 9.89
C ARG A 17 -30.37 11.31 10.82
N ASP A 18 -29.85 10.12 10.56
CA ASP A 18 -28.85 9.46 11.40
C ASP A 18 -27.50 10.20 11.35
N LEU A 19 -27.15 10.82 10.21
CA LEU A 19 -25.92 11.59 10.04
C LEU A 19 -26.04 13.07 10.44
N ARG A 20 -27.22 13.56 10.82
CA ARG A 20 -27.45 14.98 11.21
C ARG A 20 -26.59 15.44 12.38
N ALA A 21 -26.18 14.53 13.26
CA ALA A 21 -25.31 14.82 14.41
C ALA A 21 -23.89 15.19 14.02
N PHE A 22 -23.50 14.95 12.75
CA PHE A 22 -22.16 15.19 12.25
C PHE A 22 -22.16 16.39 11.30
N PRO A 23 -21.30 17.38 11.54
CA PRO A 23 -21.16 18.50 10.61
C PRO A 23 -20.60 18.01 9.28
N ALA A 24 -21.00 18.66 8.19
CA ALA A 24 -20.60 18.29 6.83
C ALA A 24 -20.37 19.50 5.94
N PRO A 25 -19.50 19.40 4.92
CA PRO A 25 -19.43 20.38 3.85
C PRO A 25 -20.77 20.51 3.11
N PRO A 26 -21.06 21.64 2.46
CA PRO A 26 -22.24 21.80 1.62
C PRO A 26 -22.29 20.73 0.52
N THR A 27 -23.45 20.12 0.33
CA THR A 27 -23.63 19.05 -0.65
C THR A 27 -24.51 19.51 -1.82
N HIS A 28 -24.16 19.10 -3.04
CA HIS A 28 -25.07 19.24 -4.18
C HIS A 28 -26.16 18.15 -4.09
N TRP A 29 -27.43 18.51 -4.35
CA TRP A 29 -28.58 17.61 -4.19
C TRP A 29 -28.51 16.32 -5.02
N PHE A 30 -27.86 16.36 -6.20
CA PHE A 30 -27.72 15.24 -7.14
C PHE A 30 -26.30 14.66 -7.15
N TYR A 31 -25.25 15.49 -7.21
CA TYR A 31 -23.86 15.01 -7.29
C TYR A 31 -23.23 14.72 -5.92
N GLY A 32 -23.88 15.16 -4.83
CA GLY A 32 -23.26 15.05 -3.49
C GLY A 32 -21.98 15.90 -3.43
N HIS A 33 -20.90 15.27 -2.97
CA HIS A 33 -19.54 15.83 -2.90
C HIS A 33 -18.67 15.39 -4.08
N GLN A 34 -19.22 14.82 -5.16
CA GLN A 34 -18.44 14.19 -6.23
C GLN A 34 -17.43 15.17 -6.87
N LYS A 35 -17.81 16.43 -7.12
CA LYS A 35 -16.89 17.45 -7.63
C LYS A 35 -15.75 17.73 -6.65
N PHE A 36 -16.04 17.76 -5.37
CA PHE A 36 -15.07 17.92 -4.29
C PHE A 36 -14.03 16.81 -4.26
N LEU A 37 -14.39 15.58 -4.65
CA LEU A 37 -13.52 14.41 -4.62
C LEU A 37 -12.69 14.22 -5.91
N GLN A 38 -12.97 14.94 -6.98
CA GLN A 38 -12.32 14.77 -8.29
C GLN A 38 -11.15 15.71 -8.54
N GLU A 39 -11.21 16.96 -8.02
CA GLU A 39 -10.21 17.99 -8.23
C GLU A 39 -9.47 18.27 -6.93
N ASP A 40 -8.13 18.41 -6.97
CA ASP A 40 -7.25 18.77 -5.84
C ASP A 40 -7.59 18.05 -4.53
N LYS A 41 -7.83 16.75 -4.65
CA LYS A 41 -8.44 15.90 -3.63
C LYS A 41 -7.75 15.99 -2.28
N MET A 42 -6.41 16.05 -2.24
CA MET A 42 -5.67 16.04 -0.99
C MET A 42 -5.73 17.40 -0.29
N GLU A 43 -5.59 18.50 -1.03
CA GLU A 43 -5.70 19.85 -0.48
C GLU A 43 -7.10 20.13 0.07
N LYS A 44 -8.14 19.76 -0.69
CA LYS A 44 -9.54 19.90 -0.22
C LYS A 44 -9.86 19.02 0.98
N LEU A 45 -9.23 17.84 1.06
CA LEU A 45 -9.37 16.99 2.24
C LEU A 45 -8.71 17.63 3.46
N GLU A 46 -7.53 18.25 3.32
CA GLU A 46 -6.87 18.97 4.40
C GLU A 46 -7.72 20.15 4.89
N GLU A 47 -8.24 21.00 4.00
CA GLU A 47 -9.18 22.06 4.35
C GLU A 47 -10.41 21.54 5.09
N THR A 48 -10.91 20.36 4.68
CA THR A 48 -12.05 19.73 5.32
C THR A 48 -11.70 19.22 6.72
N VAL A 49 -10.52 18.64 6.90
CA VAL A 49 -10.02 18.16 8.19
C VAL A 49 -9.85 19.33 9.18
N GLU A 50 -9.32 20.46 8.73
CA GLU A 50 -9.20 21.67 9.56
C GLU A 50 -10.57 22.19 10.01
N LYS A 51 -11.55 22.19 9.11
CA LYS A 51 -12.89 22.70 9.38
C LYS A 51 -13.77 21.73 10.19
N TYR A 52 -13.55 20.43 10.02
CA TYR A 52 -14.33 19.35 10.64
C TYR A 52 -13.38 18.33 11.30
N PRO A 53 -12.75 18.61 12.42
CA PRO A 53 -11.53 17.93 12.89
C PRO A 53 -11.69 16.45 13.27
N CYS A 54 -12.90 15.90 13.40
CA CYS A 54 -13.09 14.48 13.75
C CYS A 54 -13.55 13.62 12.59
N ALA A 55 -14.61 14.06 11.90
CA ALA A 55 -15.29 13.26 10.90
C ALA A 55 -16.31 14.07 10.11
N PHE A 56 -16.67 13.59 8.91
CA PHE A 56 -17.80 14.14 8.15
C PHE A 56 -18.46 13.08 7.26
N PRO A 57 -19.79 13.16 7.04
CA PRO A 57 -20.47 12.38 6.01
C PRO A 57 -20.22 12.93 4.61
N CYS A 58 -19.81 12.05 3.71
CA CYS A 58 -19.50 12.35 2.31
C CYS A 58 -20.50 11.64 1.39
N TRP A 59 -21.23 12.41 0.58
CA TRP A 59 -22.20 11.88 -0.36
C TRP A 59 -21.59 11.75 -1.77
N VAL A 60 -21.72 10.57 -2.36
CA VAL A 60 -21.38 10.30 -3.76
C VAL A 60 -22.67 10.03 -4.51
N GLY A 61 -23.11 10.99 -5.29
CA GLY A 61 -24.44 11.00 -5.86
C GLY A 61 -25.55 11.16 -4.81
N PRO A 62 -26.81 10.92 -5.19
CA PRO A 62 -27.95 11.22 -4.33
C PRO A 62 -28.25 10.15 -3.26
N PHE A 63 -27.70 8.93 -3.37
CA PHE A 63 -28.13 7.78 -2.53
C PHE A 63 -26.99 7.08 -1.78
N GLN A 64 -25.73 7.38 -2.08
CA GLN A 64 -24.58 6.74 -1.47
C GLN A 64 -23.89 7.69 -0.50
N ALA A 65 -23.85 7.33 0.77
CA ALA A 65 -23.10 8.04 1.81
C ALA A 65 -21.92 7.21 2.28
N PHE A 66 -20.78 7.86 2.40
CA PHE A 66 -19.60 7.38 3.11
C PHE A 66 -19.40 8.23 4.35
N PHE A 67 -18.85 7.66 5.40
CA PHE A 67 -18.54 8.41 6.61
C PHE A 67 -17.02 8.43 6.81
N PHE A 68 -16.41 9.58 6.57
CA PHE A 68 -14.96 9.78 6.72
C PHE A 68 -14.63 10.09 8.17
N ILE A 69 -13.64 9.38 8.71
CA ILE A 69 -13.07 9.59 10.04
C ILE A 69 -11.57 9.83 9.91
N TYR A 70 -11.04 10.72 10.75
CA TYR A 70 -9.62 11.07 10.82
C TYR A 70 -9.23 11.65 12.20
N ASP A 71 -9.93 11.23 13.22
CA ASP A 71 -9.63 11.46 14.63
C ASP A 71 -9.11 10.16 15.28
N PRO A 72 -8.10 10.21 16.17
CA PRO A 72 -7.49 9.02 16.75
C PRO A 72 -8.45 8.17 17.59
N ASP A 73 -9.35 8.77 18.35
CA ASP A 73 -10.33 8.04 19.18
C ASP A 73 -11.40 7.36 18.32
N TYR A 74 -11.80 8.05 17.22
CA TYR A 74 -12.70 7.47 16.22
C TYR A 74 -12.02 6.31 15.49
N ALA A 75 -10.75 6.47 15.12
CA ALA A 75 -9.96 5.42 14.49
C ALA A 75 -9.81 4.19 15.41
N LYS A 76 -9.52 4.40 16.71
CA LYS A 76 -9.45 3.34 17.72
C LYS A 76 -10.74 2.55 17.78
N THR A 77 -11.87 3.24 17.91
CA THR A 77 -13.20 2.63 18.00
C THR A 77 -13.54 1.82 16.75
N PHE A 78 -13.21 2.34 15.56
CA PHE A 78 -13.44 1.67 14.29
C PHE A 78 -12.53 0.45 14.07
N LEU A 79 -11.24 0.56 14.38
CA LEU A 79 -10.25 -0.49 14.10
C LEU A 79 -10.29 -1.66 15.08
N SER A 80 -10.86 -1.46 16.29
CA SER A 80 -11.08 -2.55 17.26
C SER A 80 -12.08 -3.60 16.77
N ARG A 81 -12.85 -3.30 15.71
CA ARG A 81 -13.90 -4.17 15.16
C ARG A 81 -13.38 -4.98 13.99
N THR A 82 -14.10 -6.06 13.66
CA THR A 82 -13.83 -6.96 12.52
C THR A 82 -14.87 -6.84 11.42
N ASP A 83 -15.49 -5.68 11.27
CA ASP A 83 -16.46 -5.43 10.20
C ASP A 83 -15.86 -5.76 8.81
N PRO A 84 -16.68 -6.26 7.86
CA PRO A 84 -16.22 -6.63 6.54
C PRO A 84 -15.68 -5.45 5.75
N LYS A 85 -14.82 -5.71 4.80
CA LYS A 85 -14.38 -4.72 3.81
C LYS A 85 -15.60 -4.17 3.07
N SER A 86 -15.62 -2.88 2.83
CA SER A 86 -16.75 -2.25 2.14
C SER A 86 -16.84 -2.72 0.69
N GLN A 87 -18.04 -2.60 0.11
CA GLN A 87 -18.21 -2.85 -1.32
C GLN A 87 -17.32 -1.93 -2.17
N TYR A 88 -16.93 -0.78 -1.66
CA TYR A 88 -16.08 0.22 -2.27
C TYR A 88 -14.77 0.40 -1.51
N PRO A 89 -13.61 0.33 -2.18
CA PRO A 89 -13.35 0.00 -3.60
C PRO A 89 -13.21 -1.51 -3.86
N TYR A 90 -13.25 -2.33 -2.83
CA TYR A 90 -12.78 -3.72 -2.82
C TYR A 90 -13.52 -4.62 -3.82
N ARG A 91 -14.80 -4.39 -4.06
CA ARG A 91 -15.56 -5.12 -5.08
C ARG A 91 -14.97 -4.94 -6.48
N PHE A 92 -14.44 -3.75 -6.80
CA PHE A 92 -13.84 -3.50 -8.12
C PHE A 92 -12.45 -4.11 -8.26
N MET A 93 -11.78 -4.39 -7.14
CA MET A 93 -10.48 -5.08 -7.11
C MET A 93 -10.64 -6.61 -7.18
N THR A 94 -11.80 -7.14 -6.78
CA THR A 94 -12.03 -8.60 -6.72
C THR A 94 -11.78 -9.32 -8.05
N PRO A 95 -12.14 -8.81 -9.24
CA PRO A 95 -11.82 -9.49 -10.49
C PRO A 95 -10.31 -9.63 -10.75
N CYS A 96 -9.48 -8.72 -10.22
CA CYS A 96 -8.02 -8.76 -10.34
C CYS A 96 -7.39 -9.68 -9.28
N LEU A 97 -7.75 -9.45 -8.00
CA LEU A 97 -7.09 -10.06 -6.85
C LEU A 97 -7.74 -11.37 -6.41
N GLY A 98 -9.00 -11.60 -6.80
CA GLY A 98 -9.79 -12.68 -6.22
C GLY A 98 -10.22 -12.39 -4.78
N LYS A 99 -10.61 -13.46 -4.07
CA LYS A 99 -10.95 -13.44 -2.64
C LYS A 99 -9.75 -13.94 -1.81
N GLY A 100 -8.66 -13.15 -1.79
CA GLY A 100 -7.52 -13.37 -0.92
C GLY A 100 -7.63 -12.56 0.38
N LEU A 101 -6.59 -12.56 1.19
CA LEU A 101 -6.54 -11.98 2.54
C LEU A 101 -7.03 -10.52 2.60
N LEU A 102 -6.81 -9.74 1.54
CA LEU A 102 -7.28 -8.37 1.47
C LEU A 102 -8.81 -8.27 1.40
N ASN A 103 -9.46 -9.15 0.62
CA ASN A 103 -10.89 -9.09 0.26
C ASN A 103 -11.77 -10.09 1.02
N LEU A 104 -11.18 -11.06 1.73
CA LEU A 104 -11.90 -12.03 2.54
C LEU A 104 -12.49 -11.41 3.80
N ASP A 105 -13.56 -12.02 4.29
CA ASP A 105 -14.23 -11.66 5.53
C ASP A 105 -14.61 -12.90 6.36
N GLY A 106 -14.99 -12.66 7.62
CA GLY A 106 -15.52 -13.68 8.52
C GLY A 106 -14.55 -14.84 8.82
N PRO A 107 -15.07 -16.06 9.07
CA PRO A 107 -14.25 -17.20 9.49
C PRO A 107 -13.16 -17.56 8.48
N LYS A 108 -13.44 -17.44 7.18
CA LYS A 108 -12.46 -17.76 6.12
C LYS A 108 -11.27 -16.79 6.15
N TRP A 109 -11.51 -15.51 6.43
CA TRP A 109 -10.44 -14.56 6.62
C TRP A 109 -9.53 -14.92 7.82
N PHE A 110 -10.12 -15.31 8.95
CA PHE A 110 -9.34 -15.73 10.13
C PHE A 110 -8.49 -16.96 9.83
N GLN A 111 -9.04 -17.94 9.10
CA GLN A 111 -8.30 -19.13 8.66
C GLN A 111 -7.08 -18.75 7.81
N HIS A 112 -7.28 -17.95 6.76
CA HIS A 112 -6.20 -17.48 5.88
C HIS A 112 -5.16 -16.64 6.64
N ARG A 113 -5.61 -15.69 7.47
CA ARG A 113 -4.70 -14.87 8.28
C ARG A 113 -3.80 -15.71 9.18
N ARG A 114 -4.38 -16.70 9.88
CA ARG A 114 -3.63 -17.61 10.75
C ARG A 114 -2.63 -18.46 9.97
N LEU A 115 -3.02 -18.95 8.81
CA LEU A 115 -2.15 -19.74 7.94
C LEU A 115 -0.97 -18.94 7.41
N LEU A 116 -1.18 -17.68 7.03
CA LEU A 116 -0.18 -16.87 6.33
C LEU A 116 0.75 -16.11 7.28
N THR A 117 0.32 -15.84 8.51
CA THR A 117 1.12 -15.07 9.49
C THR A 117 2.52 -15.65 9.72
N PRO A 118 2.75 -16.97 9.83
CA PRO A 118 4.10 -17.52 10.01
C PRO A 118 5.10 -17.15 8.91
N GLY A 119 4.63 -16.94 7.67
CA GLY A 119 5.48 -16.51 6.54
C GLY A 119 6.10 -15.12 6.69
N PHE A 120 5.62 -14.34 7.66
CA PHE A 120 6.14 -13.00 7.99
C PHE A 120 6.84 -12.96 9.36
N HIS A 121 7.20 -14.13 9.91
CA HIS A 121 7.98 -14.20 11.16
C HIS A 121 9.42 -13.74 10.93
N CYS A 122 10.03 -13.14 11.96
CA CYS A 122 11.38 -12.58 11.87
C CYS A 122 12.44 -13.59 11.38
N ASP A 123 12.33 -14.87 11.73
CA ASP A 123 13.28 -15.90 11.30
C ASP A 123 13.24 -16.14 9.78
N ILE A 124 12.10 -15.95 9.14
CA ILE A 124 11.97 -16.01 7.68
C ILE A 124 12.48 -14.71 7.08
N LEU A 125 12.07 -13.56 7.63
CA LEU A 125 12.46 -12.26 7.12
C LEU A 125 13.97 -12.01 7.17
N LYS A 126 14.68 -12.56 8.17
CA LYS A 126 16.15 -12.51 8.23
C LYS A 126 16.81 -13.09 6.98
N THR A 127 16.23 -14.15 6.43
CA THR A 127 16.78 -14.80 5.23
C THR A 127 16.60 -13.98 3.95
N TYR A 128 15.71 -12.97 3.98
CA TYR A 128 15.42 -12.11 2.83
C TYR A 128 16.37 -10.92 2.68
N VAL A 129 17.14 -10.58 3.72
CA VAL A 129 18.02 -9.40 3.71
C VAL A 129 19.01 -9.45 2.55
N ASP A 130 19.69 -10.58 2.36
CA ASP A 130 20.66 -10.75 1.27
C ASP A 130 20.00 -10.68 -0.13
N MET A 131 18.78 -11.26 -0.25
CA MET A 131 18.02 -11.23 -1.50
C MET A 131 17.59 -9.78 -1.83
N MET A 132 17.15 -9.04 -0.82
CA MET A 132 16.79 -7.63 -0.96
C MET A 132 18.01 -6.81 -1.37
N ALA A 133 19.14 -6.98 -0.68
CA ALA A 133 20.38 -6.27 -0.99
C ALA A 133 20.86 -6.56 -2.43
N HIS A 134 20.81 -7.82 -2.87
CA HIS A 134 21.15 -8.19 -4.24
C HIS A 134 20.28 -7.48 -5.27
N SER A 135 18.96 -7.45 -5.07
CA SER A 135 18.04 -6.77 -5.98
C SER A 135 18.23 -5.26 -6.00
N VAL A 136 18.55 -4.64 -4.85
CA VAL A 136 18.89 -3.22 -4.77
C VAL A 136 20.19 -2.94 -5.50
N ASN A 137 21.25 -3.73 -5.31
CA ASN A 137 22.53 -3.57 -6.00
C ASN A 137 22.35 -3.66 -7.52
N THR A 138 21.53 -4.58 -8.03
CA THR A 138 21.18 -4.67 -9.45
C THR A 138 20.60 -3.34 -9.98
N MET A 139 19.75 -2.66 -9.20
CA MET A 139 19.24 -1.34 -9.55
C MET A 139 20.33 -0.26 -9.51
N LEU A 140 21.19 -0.28 -8.49
CA LEU A 140 22.27 0.68 -8.32
C LEU A 140 23.29 0.60 -9.47
N ASP A 141 23.66 -0.60 -9.89
CA ASP A 141 24.54 -0.83 -11.07
C ASP A 141 23.95 -0.19 -12.34
N LYS A 142 22.62 -0.25 -12.49
CA LYS A 142 21.93 0.40 -13.61
C LYS A 142 21.98 1.92 -13.48
N TRP A 143 21.77 2.45 -12.27
CA TRP A 143 21.85 3.90 -12.03
C TRP A 143 23.26 4.44 -12.24
N GLU A 144 24.30 3.71 -11.85
CA GLU A 144 25.68 4.07 -12.13
C GLU A 144 25.98 4.21 -13.63
N LYS A 145 25.51 3.24 -14.42
CA LYS A 145 25.64 3.29 -15.88
C LYS A 145 24.92 4.50 -16.49
N ILE A 146 23.71 4.81 -16.01
CA ILE A 146 22.96 5.98 -16.49
C ILE A 146 23.71 7.26 -16.12
N CYS A 147 24.14 7.42 -14.88
CA CYS A 147 24.86 8.62 -14.40
C CYS A 147 26.22 8.81 -15.06
N SER A 148 26.90 7.74 -15.52
CA SER A 148 28.16 7.85 -16.23
C SER A 148 27.99 8.32 -17.69
N THR A 149 26.80 8.17 -18.25
CA THR A 149 26.52 8.52 -19.67
C THR A 149 25.71 9.80 -19.84
N GLN A 150 24.98 10.22 -18.80
CA GLN A 150 24.02 11.32 -18.88
C GLN A 150 24.07 12.17 -17.60
N ASP A 151 24.26 13.48 -17.76
CA ASP A 151 24.12 14.46 -16.65
C ASP A 151 22.68 14.99 -16.61
N THR A 152 21.72 14.08 -16.47
CA THR A 152 20.28 14.40 -16.41
C THR A 152 19.64 13.74 -15.20
N ALA A 153 18.51 14.30 -14.76
CA ALA A 153 17.74 13.68 -13.70
C ALA A 153 17.17 12.32 -14.16
N VAL A 154 17.30 11.31 -13.29
CA VAL A 154 16.80 9.95 -13.49
C VAL A 154 15.37 9.87 -13.01
N GLU A 155 14.50 9.25 -13.80
CA GLU A 155 13.16 8.84 -13.34
C GLU A 155 13.33 7.58 -12.48
N VAL A 156 13.19 7.71 -11.15
CA VAL A 156 13.51 6.63 -10.21
C VAL A 156 12.35 5.69 -9.93
N PHE A 157 11.09 6.12 -10.08
CA PHE A 157 9.92 5.33 -9.70
C PHE A 157 9.80 4.04 -10.53
N GLU A 158 10.06 4.11 -11.83
CA GLU A 158 10.01 2.92 -12.71
C GLU A 158 11.08 1.89 -12.30
N HIS A 159 12.30 2.34 -12.02
CA HIS A 159 13.39 1.46 -11.60
C HIS A 159 13.12 0.83 -10.24
N ILE A 160 12.63 1.62 -9.28
CA ILE A 160 12.25 1.15 -7.93
C ILE A 160 11.09 0.15 -8.01
N ASN A 161 10.13 0.38 -8.91
CA ASN A 161 9.00 -0.52 -9.11
C ASN A 161 9.45 -1.92 -9.60
N LEU A 162 10.39 -1.96 -10.55
CA LEU A 162 10.98 -3.20 -11.02
C LEU A 162 11.82 -3.89 -9.95
N MET A 163 12.58 -3.13 -9.15
CA MET A 163 13.35 -3.65 -8.02
C MET A 163 12.42 -4.28 -6.96
N ALA A 164 11.34 -3.59 -6.58
CA ALA A 164 10.38 -4.10 -5.60
C ALA A 164 9.65 -5.36 -6.11
N LEU A 165 9.34 -5.43 -7.41
CA LEU A 165 8.82 -6.66 -8.02
C LEU A 165 9.85 -7.80 -7.95
N ASP A 166 11.12 -7.53 -8.26
CA ASP A 166 12.20 -8.52 -8.17
C ASP A 166 12.37 -9.04 -6.74
N ILE A 167 12.31 -8.17 -5.74
CA ILE A 167 12.37 -8.52 -4.32
C ILE A 167 11.22 -9.45 -3.92
N ILE A 168 9.97 -9.07 -4.19
CA ILE A 168 8.83 -9.90 -3.77
C ILE A 168 8.83 -11.25 -4.50
N MET A 169 9.25 -11.31 -5.77
CA MET A 169 9.37 -12.54 -6.53
C MET A 169 10.42 -13.49 -5.94
N LYS A 170 11.58 -12.98 -5.56
CA LYS A 170 12.64 -13.77 -4.93
C LYS A 170 12.27 -14.21 -3.51
N CYS A 171 11.82 -13.28 -2.67
CA CYS A 171 11.57 -13.53 -1.25
C CYS A 171 10.32 -14.38 -1.00
N ALA A 172 9.17 -14.00 -1.59
CA ALA A 172 7.90 -14.64 -1.28
C ALA A 172 7.55 -15.82 -2.20
N PHE A 173 8.13 -15.86 -3.41
CA PHE A 173 7.76 -16.85 -4.42
C PHE A 173 8.95 -17.71 -4.90
N SER A 174 10.17 -17.49 -4.40
CA SER A 174 11.40 -18.17 -4.81
C SER A 174 11.60 -18.22 -6.33
N GLN A 175 11.29 -17.10 -7.01
CA GLN A 175 11.40 -16.96 -8.46
C GLN A 175 12.48 -15.93 -8.80
N GLU A 176 13.49 -16.36 -9.57
CA GLU A 176 14.43 -15.42 -10.17
C GLU A 176 13.76 -14.69 -11.36
N THR A 177 13.95 -13.39 -11.39
CA THR A 177 13.42 -12.56 -12.48
C THR A 177 14.52 -11.75 -13.15
N ASN A 178 14.31 -11.43 -14.43
CA ASN A 178 15.17 -10.52 -15.18
C ASN A 178 14.46 -9.17 -15.43
N CYS A 179 13.43 -8.85 -14.64
CA CYS A 179 12.59 -7.68 -14.89
C CYS A 179 13.37 -6.37 -14.83
N GLN A 180 14.42 -6.29 -14.02
CA GLN A 180 15.28 -5.11 -13.93
C GLN A 180 16.24 -4.95 -15.13
N ILE A 181 16.56 -6.03 -15.86
CA ILE A 181 17.61 -6.08 -16.91
C ILE A 181 17.02 -5.84 -18.28
N ASN A 182 15.81 -6.31 -18.55
CA ASN A 182 15.21 -6.38 -19.89
C ASN A 182 14.82 -5.02 -20.54
N GLY A 183 15.19 -3.89 -19.99
CA GLY A 183 15.10 -2.55 -20.60
C GLY A 183 13.70 -2.01 -20.94
N SER A 184 12.66 -2.81 -20.80
CA SER A 184 11.25 -2.40 -20.95
C SER A 184 10.47 -2.73 -19.71
N LEU A 185 9.49 -1.88 -19.38
CA LEU A 185 8.59 -2.12 -18.24
C LEU A 185 7.95 -3.50 -18.35
N ASP A 186 8.04 -4.30 -17.30
CA ASP A 186 7.46 -5.63 -17.24
C ASP A 186 5.95 -5.56 -17.54
N PRO A 187 5.39 -6.46 -18.38
CA PRO A 187 3.96 -6.47 -18.71
C PRO A 187 3.04 -6.55 -17.48
N TYR A 188 3.46 -7.24 -16.41
CA TYR A 188 2.74 -7.32 -15.16
C TYR A 188 2.69 -5.95 -14.46
N VAL A 189 3.82 -5.22 -14.38
CA VAL A 189 3.88 -3.87 -13.80
C VAL A 189 3.01 -2.90 -14.59
N LYS A 190 3.08 -2.93 -15.92
CA LYS A 190 2.19 -2.11 -16.78
C LYS A 190 0.72 -2.40 -16.51
N ALA A 191 0.36 -3.69 -16.44
CA ALA A 191 -1.01 -4.10 -16.20
C ALA A 191 -1.51 -3.63 -14.82
N THR A 192 -0.72 -3.73 -13.77
CA THR A 192 -1.10 -3.29 -12.41
C THR A 192 -1.30 -1.78 -12.33
N VAL A 193 -0.47 -1.00 -12.98
CA VAL A 193 -0.61 0.47 -13.05
C VAL A 193 -1.91 0.85 -13.75
N GLU A 194 -2.18 0.30 -14.93
CA GLU A 194 -3.40 0.62 -15.68
C GLU A 194 -4.67 0.10 -14.99
N LEU A 195 -4.64 -1.09 -14.39
CA LEU A 195 -5.74 -1.60 -13.57
C LEU A 195 -6.07 -0.66 -12.42
N GLY A 196 -5.06 -0.14 -11.72
CA GLY A 196 -5.24 0.84 -10.64
C GLY A 196 -5.96 2.12 -11.09
N LYS A 197 -5.61 2.67 -12.28
CA LYS A 197 -6.29 3.82 -12.89
C LYS A 197 -7.76 3.51 -13.21
N ILE A 198 -8.01 2.38 -13.86
CA ILE A 198 -9.37 1.97 -14.26
C ILE A 198 -10.25 1.75 -13.02
N ILE A 199 -9.73 1.09 -11.97
CA ILE A 199 -10.47 0.86 -10.73
C ILE A 199 -10.79 2.21 -10.06
N PHE A 200 -9.80 3.12 -9.98
CA PHE A 200 -10.02 4.44 -9.42
C PHE A 200 -11.08 5.23 -10.20
N TYR A 201 -10.97 5.28 -11.54
CA TYR A 201 -11.96 5.89 -12.40
C TYR A 201 -13.35 5.30 -12.18
N ARG A 202 -13.46 3.98 -12.06
CA ARG A 202 -14.71 3.26 -11.82
C ARG A 202 -15.37 3.65 -10.50
N MET A 203 -14.57 3.91 -9.45
CA MET A 203 -15.08 4.33 -8.13
C MET A 203 -15.86 5.64 -8.20
N TYR A 204 -15.43 6.58 -9.04
CA TYR A 204 -16.02 7.91 -9.14
C TYR A 204 -17.02 8.06 -10.31
N ASN A 205 -17.11 7.08 -11.19
CA ASN A 205 -18.07 7.08 -12.29
C ASN A 205 -19.28 6.22 -11.96
N PHE A 206 -20.35 6.86 -11.50
CA PHE A 206 -21.58 6.18 -11.08
C PHE A 206 -22.14 5.19 -12.13
N TRP A 207 -22.10 5.53 -13.42
CA TRP A 207 -22.59 4.66 -14.49
C TRP A 207 -21.81 3.36 -14.59
N HIS A 208 -20.52 3.39 -14.28
CA HIS A 208 -19.64 2.23 -14.29
C HIS A 208 -19.70 1.36 -13.02
N HIS A 209 -20.52 1.74 -12.04
CA HIS A 209 -20.79 0.87 -10.88
C HIS A 209 -21.60 -0.35 -11.29
N HIS A 210 -22.39 -0.28 -12.35
CA HIS A 210 -23.12 -1.43 -12.89
C HIS A 210 -22.18 -2.25 -13.76
N ASP A 211 -21.96 -3.54 -13.38
CA ASP A 211 -20.96 -4.41 -14.02
C ASP A 211 -21.22 -4.62 -15.52
N ILE A 212 -22.49 -4.70 -15.95
CA ILE A 212 -22.86 -4.84 -17.36
C ILE A 212 -22.46 -3.59 -18.15
N ILE A 213 -22.80 -2.40 -17.66
CA ILE A 213 -22.47 -1.13 -18.34
C ILE A 213 -20.95 -0.99 -18.44
N PHE A 214 -20.25 -1.27 -17.37
CA PHE A 214 -18.78 -1.23 -17.34
C PHE A 214 -18.16 -2.21 -18.34
N LYS A 215 -18.64 -3.46 -18.38
CA LYS A 215 -18.12 -4.51 -19.27
C LYS A 215 -18.13 -4.12 -20.75
N PHE A 216 -19.15 -3.38 -21.19
CA PHE A 216 -19.28 -2.93 -22.58
C PHE A 216 -18.62 -1.56 -22.85
N SER A 217 -17.99 -0.94 -21.85
CA SER A 217 -17.22 0.29 -22.05
C SER A 217 -15.80 0.00 -22.55
N PRO A 218 -15.12 0.98 -23.20
CA PRO A 218 -13.71 0.83 -23.59
C PRO A 218 -12.82 0.45 -22.38
N ASN A 219 -13.01 1.09 -21.23
CA ASN A 219 -12.30 0.77 -20.00
C ASN A 219 -12.61 -0.65 -19.51
N GLY A 220 -13.81 -1.15 -19.71
CA GLY A 220 -14.18 -2.53 -19.33
C GLY A 220 -13.49 -3.58 -20.21
N HIS A 221 -13.35 -3.32 -21.52
CA HIS A 221 -12.62 -4.21 -22.41
C HIS A 221 -11.12 -4.24 -22.03
N LEU A 222 -10.50 -3.08 -21.90
CA LEU A 222 -9.11 -2.96 -21.46
C LEU A 222 -8.88 -3.64 -20.10
N PHE A 223 -9.80 -3.45 -19.15
CA PHE A 223 -9.76 -4.09 -17.84
C PHE A 223 -9.70 -5.62 -17.92
N GLN A 224 -10.50 -6.24 -18.81
CA GLN A 224 -10.50 -7.69 -19.00
C GLN A 224 -9.19 -8.20 -19.61
N GLU A 225 -8.59 -7.45 -20.54
CA GLU A 225 -7.30 -7.81 -21.14
C GLU A 225 -6.16 -7.75 -20.11
N LEU A 226 -6.12 -6.68 -19.32
CA LEU A 226 -5.12 -6.51 -18.26
C LEU A 226 -5.24 -7.59 -17.18
N ILE A 227 -6.46 -7.98 -16.80
CA ILE A 227 -6.68 -9.10 -15.87
C ILE A 227 -6.12 -10.41 -16.42
N LYS A 228 -6.26 -10.68 -17.72
CA LYS A 228 -5.67 -11.88 -18.33
C LYS A 228 -4.14 -11.89 -18.18
N VAL A 229 -3.48 -10.75 -18.44
CA VAL A 229 -2.02 -10.62 -18.26
C VAL A 229 -1.64 -10.93 -16.81
N LEU A 230 -2.33 -10.31 -15.85
CA LEU A 230 -2.07 -10.51 -14.42
C LEU A 230 -2.26 -11.98 -14.01
N HIS A 231 -3.36 -12.60 -14.40
CA HIS A 231 -3.65 -13.99 -14.04
C HIS A 231 -2.69 -14.98 -14.74
N GLN A 232 -2.28 -14.72 -15.98
CA GLN A 232 -1.30 -15.56 -16.67
C GLN A 232 0.06 -15.52 -15.97
N HIS A 233 0.51 -14.33 -15.54
CA HIS A 233 1.74 -14.19 -14.77
C HIS A 233 1.67 -14.98 -13.46
N THR A 234 0.60 -14.83 -12.70
CA THR A 234 0.39 -15.54 -11.43
C THR A 234 0.33 -17.05 -11.61
N GLU A 235 -0.39 -17.53 -12.61
CA GLU A 235 -0.49 -18.98 -12.89
C GLU A 235 0.89 -19.56 -13.25
N LYS A 236 1.68 -18.83 -14.05
CA LYS A 236 3.06 -19.22 -14.36
C LYS A 236 3.90 -19.38 -13.09
N VAL A 237 3.87 -18.39 -12.19
CA VAL A 237 4.61 -18.42 -10.91
C VAL A 237 4.23 -19.66 -10.09
N ILE A 238 2.93 -19.95 -9.95
CA ILE A 238 2.44 -21.10 -9.22
C ILE A 238 2.90 -22.43 -9.87
N GLN A 239 2.79 -22.54 -11.19
CA GLN A 239 3.16 -23.76 -11.91
C GLN A 239 4.67 -24.01 -11.87
N ASP A 240 5.48 -22.98 -12.02
CA ASP A 240 6.92 -23.11 -11.99
C ASP A 240 7.39 -23.53 -10.60
N ARG A 241 6.79 -22.98 -9.51
CA ARG A 241 7.10 -23.43 -8.15
C ARG A 241 6.67 -24.88 -7.92
N LYS A 242 5.48 -25.28 -8.33
CA LYS A 242 5.01 -26.69 -8.24
C LYS A 242 5.94 -27.66 -8.96
N LYS A 243 6.47 -27.29 -10.12
CA LYS A 243 7.46 -28.09 -10.87
C LYS A 243 8.78 -28.25 -10.09
N THR A 244 9.31 -27.13 -9.55
CA THR A 244 10.55 -27.13 -8.77
C THR A 244 10.44 -28.01 -7.53
N LEU A 245 9.33 -27.92 -6.78
CA LEU A 245 9.09 -28.74 -5.59
C LEU A 245 8.98 -30.23 -5.96
N LYS A 246 8.29 -30.59 -7.05
CA LYS A 246 8.21 -31.98 -7.53
C LYS A 246 9.56 -32.52 -7.98
N ALA A 247 10.40 -31.71 -8.61
CA ALA A 247 11.76 -32.09 -9.01
C ALA A 247 12.66 -32.32 -7.79
N GLY A 248 12.61 -31.43 -6.79
CA GLY A 248 13.37 -31.55 -5.55
C GLY A 248 13.00 -32.80 -4.72
N MET A 249 11.71 -33.17 -4.68
CA MET A 249 11.27 -34.41 -4.00
C MET A 249 11.80 -35.71 -4.63
N LYS A 250 12.20 -35.65 -5.91
CA LYS A 250 12.78 -36.82 -6.62
C LYS A 250 14.28 -36.98 -6.40
N GLN A 251 14.98 -35.91 -6.00
CA GLN A 251 16.44 -35.89 -5.93
C GLN A 251 17.05 -36.15 -4.54
N ASP A 252 16.35 -35.83 -3.46
CA ASP A 252 16.93 -36.02 -2.12
C ASP A 252 15.89 -36.15 -1.01
N ASN A 253 15.95 -37.27 -0.28
CA ASN A 253 15.15 -37.51 0.91
C ASN A 253 15.74 -36.83 2.17
N THR A 254 16.80 -36.03 2.06
CA THR A 254 17.60 -35.57 3.20
C THR A 254 17.70 -34.05 3.40
N GLN A 255 17.37 -33.23 2.42
CA GLN A 255 17.36 -31.77 2.61
C GLN A 255 15.92 -31.20 2.62
N LYS A 256 15.25 -31.30 3.77
CA LYS A 256 14.15 -30.37 4.07
C LYS A 256 14.77 -28.97 4.01
N LYS A 257 14.33 -28.13 3.02
CA LYS A 257 14.68 -26.70 3.02
C LYS A 257 14.43 -26.15 4.43
N LYS A 258 15.46 -25.57 5.01
CA LYS A 258 15.45 -25.05 6.39
C LYS A 258 14.37 -23.97 6.61
N TYR A 259 13.91 -23.35 5.52
CA TYR A 259 12.89 -22.29 5.53
C TYR A 259 11.92 -22.47 4.36
N GLN A 260 10.62 -22.33 4.66
CA GLN A 260 9.54 -22.28 3.67
C GLN A 260 9.22 -20.82 3.36
N ASP A 261 9.22 -20.44 2.09
CA ASP A 261 8.73 -19.12 1.68
C ASP A 261 7.19 -19.04 1.76
N PHE A 262 6.65 -17.85 1.48
CA PHE A 262 5.20 -17.62 1.50
C PHE A 262 4.43 -18.60 0.59
N LEU A 263 4.93 -18.84 -0.63
CA LEU A 263 4.24 -19.75 -1.57
C LEU A 263 4.35 -21.22 -1.13
N ASP A 264 5.47 -21.62 -0.52
CA ASP A 264 5.64 -22.97 0.04
C ASP A 264 4.63 -23.24 1.17
N ILE A 265 4.42 -22.27 2.06
CA ILE A 265 3.43 -22.36 3.14
C ILE A 265 2.02 -22.62 2.58
N ILE A 266 1.63 -21.87 1.56
CA ILE A 266 0.31 -22.01 0.93
C ILE A 266 0.19 -23.36 0.20
N LEU A 267 1.22 -23.77 -0.54
CA LEU A 267 1.22 -25.04 -1.27
C LEU A 267 1.18 -26.24 -0.32
N SER A 268 1.88 -26.17 0.82
CA SER A 268 1.82 -27.20 1.87
C SER A 268 0.43 -27.30 2.48
N ALA A 269 -0.18 -26.17 2.82
CA ALA A 269 -1.54 -26.14 3.36
C ALA A 269 -2.58 -26.69 2.38
N GLN A 270 -2.42 -26.41 1.08
CA GLN A 270 -3.26 -26.97 0.04
C GLN A 270 -3.10 -28.49 -0.06
N ALA A 271 -1.87 -29.00 0.04
CA ALA A 271 -1.60 -30.42 -0.03
C ALA A 271 -2.15 -31.21 1.19
N GLU A 272 -2.18 -30.57 2.38
CA GLU A 272 -2.73 -31.17 3.59
C GLU A 272 -4.27 -31.25 3.58
N ASN A 273 -4.93 -30.26 3.01
CA ASN A 273 -6.40 -30.20 2.95
C ASN A 273 -6.90 -29.33 1.79
N GLU A 274 -7.13 -29.96 0.66
CA GLU A 274 -7.58 -29.32 -0.58
C GLU A 274 -8.99 -28.68 -0.45
N ASP A 275 -9.86 -29.24 0.40
CA ASP A 275 -11.19 -28.70 0.68
C ASP A 275 -11.12 -27.40 1.49
N SER A 276 -10.11 -27.23 2.33
CA SER A 276 -9.93 -26.04 3.15
C SER A 276 -9.22 -24.89 2.43
N PHE A 277 -8.44 -25.18 1.38
CA PHE A 277 -7.68 -24.20 0.60
C PHE A 277 -7.63 -24.55 -0.89
N SER A 278 -8.61 -24.03 -1.64
CA SER A 278 -8.80 -24.36 -3.06
C SER A 278 -7.73 -23.73 -3.98
N ASN A 279 -7.64 -24.20 -5.23
CA ASN A 279 -6.82 -23.56 -6.26
C ASN A 279 -7.22 -22.09 -6.52
N ALA A 280 -8.49 -21.73 -6.33
CA ALA A 280 -8.95 -20.36 -6.43
C ALA A 280 -8.44 -19.50 -5.26
N ASP A 281 -8.39 -20.07 -4.05
CA ASP A 281 -7.81 -19.41 -2.88
C ASP A 281 -6.30 -19.19 -3.06
N LEU A 282 -5.56 -20.23 -3.49
CA LEU A 282 -4.14 -20.15 -3.81
C LEU A 282 -3.83 -18.98 -4.79
N ARG A 283 -4.55 -18.94 -5.92
CA ARG A 283 -4.38 -17.87 -6.92
C ARG A 283 -4.70 -16.50 -6.34
N SER A 284 -5.76 -16.41 -5.54
CA SER A 284 -6.18 -15.15 -4.92
C SER A 284 -5.15 -14.62 -3.93
N GLU A 285 -4.51 -15.49 -3.14
CA GLU A 285 -3.46 -15.10 -2.23
C GLU A 285 -2.20 -14.67 -2.98
N VAL A 286 -1.77 -15.43 -4.00
CA VAL A 286 -0.59 -15.06 -4.81
C VAL A 286 -0.81 -13.71 -5.50
N ASN A 287 -1.97 -13.47 -6.12
CA ASN A 287 -2.32 -12.16 -6.69
C ASN A 287 -2.28 -11.05 -5.64
N THR A 288 -2.86 -11.31 -4.47
CA THR A 288 -2.91 -10.30 -3.38
C THR A 288 -1.52 -9.93 -2.90
N PHE A 289 -0.68 -10.91 -2.59
CA PHE A 289 0.65 -10.64 -2.03
C PHE A 289 1.64 -10.12 -3.06
N MET A 290 1.55 -10.56 -4.30
CA MET A 290 2.37 -10.03 -5.39
C MET A 290 2.08 -8.54 -5.62
N LEU A 291 0.80 -8.15 -5.71
CA LEU A 291 0.43 -6.73 -5.88
C LEU A 291 0.75 -5.92 -4.63
N ALA A 292 0.34 -6.38 -3.44
CA ALA A 292 0.51 -5.63 -2.21
C ALA A 292 1.98 -5.44 -1.85
N GLY A 293 2.83 -6.44 -2.09
CA GLY A 293 4.24 -6.43 -1.71
C GLY A 293 5.08 -5.46 -2.56
N HIS A 294 4.91 -5.45 -3.89
CA HIS A 294 5.77 -4.59 -4.72
C HIS A 294 5.27 -3.15 -4.82
N ASP A 295 3.98 -2.95 -5.03
CA ASP A 295 3.42 -1.66 -5.42
C ASP A 295 3.50 -0.62 -4.29
N THR A 296 3.24 -1.04 -3.05
CA THR A 296 3.33 -0.16 -1.87
C THR A 296 4.76 0.17 -1.48
N SER A 297 5.67 -0.80 -1.55
CA SER A 297 7.10 -0.60 -1.27
C SER A 297 7.73 0.35 -2.30
N ALA A 298 7.43 0.16 -3.58
CA ALA A 298 7.92 1.02 -4.65
C ALA A 298 7.50 2.48 -4.47
N VAL A 299 6.23 2.71 -4.17
CA VAL A 299 5.70 4.04 -3.86
C VAL A 299 6.38 4.63 -2.64
N SER A 300 6.51 3.84 -1.56
CA SER A 300 7.12 4.29 -0.31
C SER A 300 8.57 4.72 -0.48
N LEU A 301 9.40 3.89 -1.12
CA LEU A 301 10.82 4.20 -1.34
C LEU A 301 11.00 5.42 -2.24
N SER A 302 10.19 5.53 -3.29
CA SER A 302 10.28 6.65 -4.23
C SER A 302 9.95 7.99 -3.55
N TRP A 303 8.89 8.04 -2.75
CA TRP A 303 8.54 9.23 -1.97
C TRP A 303 9.54 9.51 -0.83
N LEU A 304 10.12 8.46 -0.21
CA LEU A 304 11.16 8.64 0.80
C LEU A 304 12.40 9.32 0.21
N LEU A 305 12.85 8.87 -0.96
CA LEU A 305 13.97 9.50 -1.67
C LEU A 305 13.66 10.95 -2.03
N TYR A 306 12.45 11.25 -2.48
CA TYR A 306 12.04 12.62 -2.78
C TYR A 306 12.01 13.50 -1.51
N CYS A 307 11.46 13.01 -0.41
CA CYS A 307 11.48 13.72 0.88
C CYS A 307 12.91 13.99 1.35
N LEU A 308 13.81 13.02 1.26
CA LEU A 308 15.21 13.20 1.64
C LEU A 308 15.97 14.09 0.66
N ALA A 309 15.62 14.10 -0.62
CA ALA A 309 16.19 15.01 -1.61
C ALA A 309 15.81 16.48 -1.33
N LEU A 310 14.59 16.73 -0.85
CA LEU A 310 14.13 18.06 -0.44
C LEU A 310 14.73 18.51 0.90
N ASN A 311 15.22 17.59 1.73
CA ASN A 311 15.73 17.85 3.08
C ASN A 311 17.17 17.31 3.21
N PRO A 312 18.17 17.96 2.61
CA PRO A 312 19.54 17.45 2.52
C PRO A 312 20.21 17.23 3.89
N GLU A 313 19.86 18.00 4.91
CA GLU A 313 20.30 17.81 6.28
C GLU A 313 19.85 16.47 6.87
N HIS A 314 18.63 16.07 6.63
CA HIS A 314 18.10 14.77 7.06
C HIS A 314 18.70 13.63 6.24
N GLN A 315 18.92 13.85 4.95
CA GLN A 315 19.59 12.89 4.08
C GLN A 315 21.03 12.61 4.56
N GLU A 316 21.78 13.66 4.87
CA GLU A 316 23.17 13.50 5.34
C GLU A 316 23.23 12.79 6.70
N ARG A 317 22.36 13.15 7.62
CA ARG A 317 22.29 12.51 8.92
C ARG A 317 21.93 11.01 8.81
N CYS A 318 21.03 10.63 7.90
CA CYS A 318 20.80 9.22 7.59
C CYS A 318 22.06 8.54 7.05
N ARG A 319 22.79 9.20 6.15
CA ARG A 319 24.03 8.66 5.56
C ARG A 319 25.11 8.45 6.61
N GLU A 320 25.29 9.41 7.52
CA GLU A 320 26.24 9.30 8.63
C GLU A 320 25.92 8.13 9.55
N GLU A 321 24.62 7.96 9.93
CA GLU A 321 24.15 6.82 10.71
C GLU A 321 24.46 5.51 9.97
N ILE A 322 24.08 5.42 8.71
CA ILE A 322 24.25 4.20 7.90
C ILE A 322 25.73 3.84 7.75
N ARG A 323 26.60 4.81 7.47
CA ARG A 323 28.06 4.61 7.40
C ARG A 323 28.65 4.13 8.71
N SER A 324 28.19 4.65 9.83
CA SER A 324 28.67 4.22 11.14
C SER A 324 28.29 2.76 11.47
N ILE A 325 27.20 2.26 10.92
CA ILE A 325 26.69 0.91 11.18
C ILE A 325 27.22 -0.09 10.13
N LEU A 326 27.21 0.26 8.85
CA LEU A 326 27.51 -0.65 7.73
C LEU A 326 28.94 -0.51 7.19
N GLY A 327 29.67 0.55 7.53
CA GLY A 327 30.97 0.85 6.92
C GLY A 327 30.83 1.14 5.43
N ASP A 328 31.49 0.33 4.60
CA ASP A 328 31.43 0.41 3.13
C ASP A 328 30.15 -0.18 2.51
N GLY A 329 29.32 -0.85 3.33
CA GLY A 329 28.08 -1.48 2.86
C GLY A 329 28.28 -2.81 2.11
N SER A 330 29.46 -3.41 2.20
CA SER A 330 29.77 -4.70 1.56
C SER A 330 28.91 -5.84 2.09
N SER A 331 28.43 -5.74 3.32
CA SER A 331 27.45 -6.66 3.91
C SER A 331 26.41 -5.92 4.72
N ILE A 332 25.18 -6.37 4.68
CA ILE A 332 24.08 -5.82 5.47
C ILE A 332 23.37 -6.95 6.20
N THR A 333 23.16 -6.80 7.50
CA THR A 333 22.55 -7.82 8.33
C THR A 333 21.27 -7.33 8.98
N TRP A 334 20.43 -8.25 9.40
CA TRP A 334 19.20 -7.93 10.13
C TRP A 334 19.46 -7.09 11.39
N ASP A 335 20.50 -7.42 12.15
CA ASP A 335 20.80 -6.74 13.41
C ASP A 335 21.25 -5.30 13.15
N GLN A 336 22.12 -5.08 12.17
CA GLN A 336 22.53 -3.74 11.72
C GLN A 336 21.34 -2.88 11.27
N LEU A 337 20.36 -3.47 10.57
CA LEU A 337 19.13 -2.75 10.19
C LEU A 337 18.29 -2.36 11.42
N GLY A 338 18.39 -3.11 12.52
CA GLY A 338 17.77 -2.77 13.81
C GLY A 338 18.32 -1.50 14.44
N GLU A 339 19.61 -1.20 14.23
CA GLU A 339 20.33 -0.06 14.79
C GLU A 339 20.03 1.28 14.08
N MET A 340 19.48 1.26 12.85
CA MET A 340 19.17 2.45 12.05
C MET A 340 17.98 3.24 12.62
N SER A 341 18.19 3.91 13.73
CA SER A 341 17.12 4.59 14.48
C SER A 341 16.67 5.86 13.77
N TYR A 342 17.60 6.72 13.34
CA TYR A 342 17.28 7.98 12.69
C TYR A 342 16.66 7.76 11.30
N THR A 343 17.24 6.87 10.52
CA THR A 343 16.69 6.45 9.22
C THR A 343 15.27 5.90 9.36
N THR A 344 15.00 5.15 10.44
CA THR A 344 13.63 4.68 10.76
C THR A 344 12.69 5.83 11.07
N MET A 345 13.13 6.88 11.76
CA MET A 345 12.32 8.08 11.99
C MET A 345 12.00 8.80 10.68
N CYS A 346 12.95 8.91 9.74
CA CYS A 346 12.72 9.48 8.42
C CYS A 346 11.71 8.66 7.59
N ILE A 347 11.80 7.33 7.63
CA ILE A 347 10.81 6.45 6.99
C ILE A 347 9.41 6.67 7.59
N LYS A 348 9.29 6.74 8.90
CA LYS A 348 8.01 7.00 9.58
C LYS A 348 7.44 8.36 9.24
N GLU A 349 8.28 9.41 9.15
CA GLU A 349 7.83 10.75 8.79
C GLU A 349 7.37 10.82 7.33
N MET A 350 8.05 10.13 6.42
CA MET A 350 7.54 9.96 5.05
C MET A 350 6.18 9.28 5.05
N PHE A 351 5.98 8.20 5.81
CA PHE A 351 4.67 7.55 5.91
C PHE A 351 3.58 8.43 6.51
N ARG A 352 3.95 9.36 7.40
CA ARG A 352 3.01 10.35 7.91
C ARG A 352 2.58 11.34 6.84
N LEU A 353 3.55 11.90 6.11
CA LEU A 353 3.29 12.89 5.06
C LEU A 353 2.64 12.25 3.83
N ILE A 354 3.11 11.09 3.41
CA ILE A 354 2.68 10.44 2.16
C ILE A 354 2.40 8.95 2.45
N PRO A 355 1.29 8.64 3.14
CA PRO A 355 0.91 7.24 3.35
C PRO A 355 0.55 6.60 2.00
N PRO A 356 1.23 5.51 1.57
CA PRO A 356 0.97 4.89 0.26
C PRO A 356 -0.50 4.53 0.05
N VAL A 357 -1.16 4.05 1.10
CA VAL A 357 -2.60 3.79 1.14
C VAL A 357 -3.29 4.90 1.93
N PRO A 358 -3.87 5.92 1.27
CA PRO A 358 -4.38 7.11 1.95
C PRO A 358 -5.68 6.87 2.73
N SER A 359 -6.37 5.77 2.49
CA SER A 359 -7.60 5.43 3.20
C SER A 359 -7.93 3.94 3.15
N ILE A 360 -8.63 3.47 4.18
CA ILE A 360 -9.22 2.13 4.24
C ILE A 360 -10.69 2.22 4.59
N SER A 361 -11.50 1.25 4.17
CA SER A 361 -12.94 1.30 4.42
C SER A 361 -13.53 -0.05 4.82
N ARG A 362 -14.59 0.01 5.63
CA ARG A 362 -15.39 -1.14 6.06
C ARG A 362 -16.88 -0.78 6.05
N GLU A 363 -17.72 -1.77 5.88
CA GLU A 363 -19.17 -1.63 6.03
C GLU A 363 -19.57 -2.09 7.44
N LEU A 364 -20.26 -1.24 8.19
CA LEU A 364 -20.63 -1.57 9.55
C LEU A 364 -21.68 -2.68 9.58
N SER A 365 -21.35 -3.81 10.20
CA SER A 365 -22.29 -4.94 10.41
C SER A 365 -23.29 -4.64 11.53
N LYS A 366 -22.92 -3.78 12.49
CA LYS A 366 -23.71 -3.35 13.64
C LYS A 366 -23.51 -1.86 13.87
N PRO A 367 -24.41 -1.15 14.55
CA PRO A 367 -24.20 0.26 14.92
C PRO A 367 -22.86 0.47 15.61
N LEU A 368 -22.27 1.64 15.40
CA LEU A 368 -20.99 2.07 16.01
C LEU A 368 -21.22 3.36 16.77
N THR A 369 -20.89 3.36 18.06
CA THR A 369 -20.93 4.56 18.90
C THR A 369 -19.51 5.03 19.22
N PHE A 370 -19.24 6.30 18.97
CA PHE A 370 -17.96 6.94 19.28
C PHE A 370 -17.90 7.42 20.73
N PRO A 371 -16.69 7.71 21.27
CA PRO A 371 -16.53 8.13 22.67
C PRO A 371 -17.29 9.39 23.05
N ASP A 372 -17.61 10.27 22.11
CA ASP A 372 -18.41 11.48 22.30
C ASP A 372 -19.93 11.23 22.31
N GLY A 373 -20.36 9.97 22.24
CA GLY A 373 -21.77 9.56 22.27
C GLY A 373 -22.47 9.57 20.90
N ARG A 374 -21.85 10.12 19.85
CA ARG A 374 -22.42 10.08 18.50
C ARG A 374 -22.37 8.67 17.93
N SER A 375 -23.39 8.30 17.16
CA SER A 375 -23.53 6.93 16.65
C SER A 375 -23.78 6.89 15.15
N LEU A 376 -23.29 5.82 14.52
CA LEU A 376 -23.55 5.48 13.13
C LEU A 376 -24.42 4.23 13.04
N PRO A 377 -25.35 4.14 12.08
CA PRO A 377 -26.17 2.95 11.88
C PRO A 377 -25.36 1.82 11.22
N ALA A 378 -25.87 0.60 11.35
CA ALA A 378 -25.39 -0.53 10.55
C ALA A 378 -25.62 -0.29 9.04
N GLY A 379 -24.79 -0.90 8.19
CA GLY A 379 -24.86 -0.81 6.73
C GLY A 379 -24.31 0.47 6.12
N ILE A 380 -23.70 1.36 6.93
CA ILE A 380 -22.95 2.52 6.40
C ILE A 380 -21.49 2.12 6.14
N THR A 381 -20.92 2.65 5.07
CA THR A 381 -19.48 2.53 4.81
C THR A 381 -18.73 3.61 5.58
N VAL A 382 -17.85 3.18 6.49
CA VAL A 382 -16.91 4.06 7.19
C VAL A 382 -15.56 3.99 6.47
N VAL A 383 -14.99 5.17 6.22
CA VAL A 383 -13.68 5.37 5.60
C VAL A 383 -12.76 6.01 6.61
N LEU A 384 -11.76 5.27 7.08
CA LEU A 384 -10.65 5.87 7.83
C LEU A 384 -9.70 6.52 6.83
N SER A 385 -9.66 7.85 6.83
CA SER A 385 -8.70 8.61 6.06
C SER A 385 -7.37 8.67 6.81
N ILE A 386 -6.41 7.84 6.39
CA ILE A 386 -5.05 7.84 6.96
C ILE A 386 -4.36 9.16 6.62
N TRP A 387 -4.54 9.65 5.38
CA TRP A 387 -4.06 10.97 4.99
C TRP A 387 -4.61 12.06 5.90
N GLY A 388 -5.93 12.12 6.05
CA GLY A 388 -6.58 13.13 6.90
C GLY A 388 -6.11 13.06 8.36
N LEU A 389 -5.98 11.85 8.92
CA LEU A 389 -5.48 11.63 10.28
C LEU A 389 -4.04 12.12 10.45
N HIS A 390 -3.17 11.82 9.49
CA HIS A 390 -1.76 12.18 9.52
C HIS A 390 -1.49 13.66 9.22
N HIS A 391 -2.45 14.37 8.63
CA HIS A 391 -2.39 15.80 8.35
C HIS A 391 -3.30 16.63 9.25
N ASN A 392 -4.00 16.01 10.22
CA ASN A 392 -4.90 16.70 11.13
C ASN A 392 -4.12 17.63 12.06
N PRO A 393 -4.31 18.96 11.99
CA PRO A 393 -3.59 19.92 12.82
C PRO A 393 -3.94 19.84 14.30
N ALA A 394 -5.11 19.25 14.66
CA ALA A 394 -5.46 18.95 16.03
C ALA A 394 -4.62 17.80 16.63
N VAL A 395 -3.97 17.00 15.78
CA VAL A 395 -3.16 15.83 16.15
C VAL A 395 -1.66 16.12 15.96
N TRP A 396 -1.31 16.81 14.85
CA TRP A 396 0.06 17.04 14.42
C TRP A 396 0.34 18.54 14.28
N LYS A 397 1.25 19.05 15.09
CA LYS A 397 1.70 20.44 14.96
C LYS A 397 2.45 20.62 13.64
N SER A 398 2.11 21.68 12.88
CA SER A 398 2.72 21.97 11.56
C SER A 398 2.77 20.74 10.64
N PRO A 399 1.60 20.15 10.28
CA PRO A 399 1.52 18.83 9.69
C PRO A 399 2.20 18.70 8.31
N LYS A 400 2.47 19.80 7.61
CA LYS A 400 3.11 19.80 6.27
C LYS A 400 4.64 19.74 6.31
N ILE A 401 5.26 19.97 7.48
CA ILE A 401 6.72 19.98 7.63
C ILE A 401 7.25 18.58 7.81
N PHE A 402 8.30 18.22 7.05
CA PHE A 402 9.04 16.98 7.23
C PHE A 402 9.94 17.11 8.46
N ASP A 403 9.57 16.47 9.54
CA ASP A 403 10.29 16.51 10.82
C ASP A 403 10.38 15.11 11.44
N PRO A 404 11.46 14.37 11.18
CA PRO A 404 11.66 13.03 11.74
C PRO A 404 11.70 12.98 13.27
N LEU A 405 12.04 14.09 13.94
CA LEU A 405 12.11 14.15 15.41
C LEU A 405 10.76 13.95 16.09
N ARG A 406 9.67 14.05 15.35
CA ARG A 406 8.34 13.62 15.81
C ARG A 406 8.30 12.16 16.26
N PHE A 407 9.23 11.35 15.79
CA PHE A 407 9.30 9.91 16.08
C PHE A 407 10.40 9.52 17.06
N THR A 408 10.98 10.49 17.78
CA THR A 408 11.79 10.19 18.96
C THR A 408 10.93 9.44 20.00
N LYS A 409 11.58 8.75 20.92
CA LYS A 409 10.89 8.00 21.98
C LYS A 409 9.99 8.92 22.81
N GLU A 410 10.52 10.08 23.23
CA GLU A 410 9.83 11.07 24.06
C GLU A 410 8.56 11.60 23.38
N ASN A 411 8.64 11.95 22.11
CA ASN A 411 7.50 12.46 21.33
C ASN A 411 6.50 11.36 21.01
N SER A 412 6.96 10.12 20.82
CA SER A 412 6.11 8.97 20.53
C SER A 412 5.31 8.52 21.77
N ASP A 413 5.91 8.57 22.96
CA ASP A 413 5.26 8.19 24.23
C ASP A 413 4.13 9.16 24.61
N GLN A 414 4.21 10.43 24.18
CA GLN A 414 3.18 11.45 24.41
C GLN A 414 2.04 11.42 23.38
N ARG A 415 2.23 10.70 22.27
CA ARG A 415 1.27 10.67 21.16
C ARG A 415 0.19 9.63 21.37
N HIS A 416 -1.05 9.99 21.00
CA HIS A 416 -2.14 9.00 20.98
C HIS A 416 -1.76 7.78 20.10
N PRO A 417 -1.91 6.53 20.58
CA PRO A 417 -1.46 5.33 19.84
C PRO A 417 -2.08 5.18 18.44
N TYR A 418 -3.27 5.74 18.23
CA TYR A 418 -3.95 5.70 16.94
C TYR A 418 -3.77 6.98 16.10
N ALA A 419 -2.84 7.86 16.46
CA ALA A 419 -2.53 9.04 15.64
C ALA A 419 -1.67 8.73 14.42
N PHE A 420 -0.92 7.62 14.43
CA PHE A 420 -0.03 7.21 13.33
C PHE A 420 -0.33 5.76 12.92
N LEU A 421 -0.92 5.59 11.72
CA LEU A 421 -1.50 4.33 11.26
C LEU A 421 -1.10 3.96 9.82
N PRO A 422 0.18 4.02 9.42
CA PRO A 422 0.59 3.76 8.05
C PRO A 422 0.30 2.32 7.61
N PHE A 423 0.31 1.37 8.54
CA PHE A 423 0.00 -0.05 8.34
C PHE A 423 -1.35 -0.45 8.93
N SER A 424 -2.22 0.54 9.25
CA SER A 424 -3.46 0.32 9.98
C SER A 424 -3.21 -0.21 11.41
N SER A 425 -4.23 -0.76 12.05
CA SER A 425 -4.15 -1.36 13.40
C SER A 425 -5.26 -2.38 13.61
N GLY A 426 -5.19 -3.12 14.72
CA GLY A 426 -6.18 -4.14 15.09
C GLY A 426 -6.04 -5.43 14.28
N PRO A 427 -7.05 -6.30 14.32
CA PRO A 427 -6.96 -7.65 13.73
C PRO A 427 -6.65 -7.66 12.24
N ARG A 428 -7.05 -6.61 11.51
CA ARG A 428 -6.86 -6.49 10.04
C ARG A 428 -5.75 -5.51 9.65
N ASN A 429 -4.75 -5.33 10.51
CA ASN A 429 -3.55 -4.57 10.17
C ASN A 429 -2.74 -5.23 9.04
N CYS A 430 -1.79 -4.49 8.48
CA CYS A 430 -0.90 -5.00 7.45
C CYS A 430 -0.09 -6.21 7.97
N ILE A 431 -0.16 -7.33 7.26
CA ILE A 431 0.63 -8.52 7.58
C ILE A 431 2.10 -8.35 7.17
N GLY A 432 2.35 -7.52 6.14
CA GLY A 432 3.68 -7.27 5.56
C GLY A 432 4.43 -6.08 6.17
N GLU A 433 4.01 -5.52 7.32
CA GLU A 433 4.64 -4.34 7.91
C GLU A 433 6.15 -4.53 8.12
N GLN A 434 6.56 -5.63 8.74
CA GLN A 434 7.98 -5.91 8.99
C GLN A 434 8.76 -6.12 7.69
N PHE A 435 8.17 -6.80 6.70
CA PHE A 435 8.77 -6.98 5.38
C PHE A 435 9.00 -5.63 4.69
N ALA A 436 7.98 -4.76 4.65
CA ALA A 436 8.08 -3.44 4.02
C ALA A 436 9.13 -2.55 4.72
N MET A 437 9.15 -2.53 6.05
CA MET A 437 10.15 -1.77 6.80
C MET A 437 11.56 -2.28 6.56
N LEU A 438 11.74 -3.59 6.43
CA LEU A 438 13.02 -4.22 6.12
C LEU A 438 13.49 -3.82 4.73
N GLU A 439 12.63 -3.98 3.72
CA GLU A 439 12.91 -3.61 2.34
C GLU A 439 13.30 -2.13 2.19
N LEU A 440 12.54 -1.23 2.82
CA LEU A 440 12.85 0.20 2.81
C LEU A 440 14.19 0.51 3.46
N LYS A 441 14.53 -0.12 4.59
CA LYS A 441 15.81 0.08 5.26
C LYS A 441 16.99 -0.41 4.43
N VAL A 442 16.90 -1.61 3.86
CA VAL A 442 17.94 -2.15 2.97
C VAL A 442 18.14 -1.22 1.77
N ALA A 443 17.04 -0.84 1.10
CA ALA A 443 17.12 -0.03 -0.10
C ALA A 443 17.69 1.37 0.18
N ILE A 444 17.14 2.08 1.18
CA ILE A 444 17.61 3.44 1.49
C ILE A 444 19.06 3.45 1.97
N ALA A 445 19.47 2.44 2.74
CA ALA A 445 20.85 2.33 3.22
C ALA A 445 21.84 2.21 2.05
N LEU A 446 21.62 1.27 1.15
CA LEU A 446 22.48 1.06 0.00
C LEU A 446 22.46 2.26 -0.96
N ILE A 447 21.29 2.86 -1.22
CA ILE A 447 21.20 4.04 -2.08
C ILE A 447 21.99 5.22 -1.49
N LEU A 448 21.85 5.52 -0.20
CA LEU A 448 22.53 6.65 0.42
C LEU A 448 24.03 6.45 0.63
N LEU A 449 24.52 5.22 0.67
CA LEU A 449 25.97 4.94 0.63
C LEU A 449 26.57 5.26 -0.74
N HIS A 450 25.86 4.95 -1.82
CA HIS A 450 26.37 5.12 -3.18
C HIS A 450 26.10 6.51 -3.77
N PHE A 451 24.95 7.12 -3.44
CA PHE A 451 24.49 8.33 -4.09
C PHE A 451 24.10 9.45 -3.12
N LYS A 452 24.46 10.67 -3.48
CA LYS A 452 23.76 11.88 -3.02
C LYS A 452 22.61 12.15 -3.95
N VAL A 453 21.42 12.38 -3.39
CA VAL A 453 20.17 12.54 -4.14
C VAL A 453 19.70 13.99 -4.01
N THR A 454 19.37 14.64 -5.13
CA THR A 454 18.79 15.99 -5.14
C THR A 454 17.57 16.02 -6.07
N PRO A 455 16.54 16.86 -5.77
CA PRO A 455 15.32 16.87 -6.56
C PRO A 455 15.51 17.62 -7.89
N ASP A 456 14.81 17.17 -8.94
CA ASP A 456 14.62 18.00 -10.12
C ASP A 456 13.44 18.95 -9.88
N LEU A 457 13.76 20.19 -9.53
CA LEU A 457 12.76 21.22 -9.21
C LEU A 457 11.96 21.69 -10.43
N THR A 458 12.38 21.36 -11.65
CA THR A 458 11.65 21.67 -12.88
C THR A 458 10.49 20.70 -13.14
N ARG A 459 10.51 19.53 -12.49
CA ARG A 459 9.52 18.45 -12.62
C ARG A 459 9.07 17.94 -11.25
N PRO A 460 8.41 18.79 -10.44
CA PRO A 460 7.90 18.35 -9.14
C PRO A 460 6.88 17.23 -9.31
N PRO A 461 6.96 16.16 -8.53
CA PRO A 461 6.02 15.04 -8.66
C PRO A 461 4.62 15.45 -8.18
N VAL A 462 3.61 14.93 -8.87
CA VAL A 462 2.18 15.14 -8.57
C VAL A 462 1.54 13.79 -8.30
N PHE A 463 0.61 13.71 -7.36
CA PHE A 463 -0.14 12.49 -7.10
C PHE A 463 -1.03 12.12 -8.28
N SER A 464 -1.06 10.84 -8.60
CA SER A 464 -1.97 10.30 -9.61
C SER A 464 -3.31 9.88 -9.00
N ASN A 465 -4.33 9.83 -9.84
CA ASN A 465 -5.65 9.33 -9.47
C ASN A 465 -5.64 7.80 -9.38
N HIS A 466 -5.12 7.27 -8.28
CA HIS A 466 -5.03 5.84 -7.98
C HIS A 466 -5.52 5.53 -6.56
N ILE A 467 -5.72 4.23 -6.27
CA ILE A 467 -6.02 3.73 -4.91
C ILE A 467 -4.81 3.92 -4.00
N ILE A 468 -3.59 3.85 -4.57
CA ILE A 468 -2.30 4.07 -3.92
C ILE A 468 -1.74 5.40 -4.42
N LEU A 469 -1.06 6.17 -3.57
CA LEU A 469 -0.52 7.50 -3.89
C LEU A 469 0.72 7.44 -4.80
N LYS A 470 0.53 6.98 -6.04
CA LYS A 470 1.59 6.93 -7.05
C LYS A 470 1.93 8.32 -7.60
N PRO A 471 3.18 8.55 -8.01
CA PRO A 471 3.52 9.75 -8.78
C PRO A 471 2.93 9.65 -10.20
N LYS A 472 2.29 10.73 -10.66
CA LYS A 472 1.59 10.76 -11.97
C LYS A 472 2.55 10.70 -13.17
N HIS A 473 3.70 11.36 -13.03
CA HIS A 473 4.71 11.51 -14.09
C HIS A 473 6.08 11.00 -13.63
N GLY A 474 6.09 10.05 -12.67
CA GLY A 474 7.31 9.56 -12.03
C GLY A 474 7.90 10.54 -11.02
N ILE A 475 9.06 10.19 -10.48
CA ILE A 475 9.87 11.02 -9.59
C ILE A 475 11.25 11.17 -10.22
N HIS A 476 11.64 12.42 -10.50
CA HIS A 476 12.89 12.75 -11.17
C HIS A 476 13.89 13.29 -10.16
N LEU A 477 15.03 12.62 -10.06
CA LEU A 477 16.10 12.94 -9.11
C LEU A 477 17.46 13.00 -9.81
N HIS A 478 18.30 13.97 -9.43
CA HIS A 478 19.72 13.95 -9.80
C HIS A 478 20.46 13.05 -8.81
N LEU A 479 21.20 12.09 -9.33
CA LEU A 479 21.98 11.12 -8.58
C LEU A 479 23.45 11.44 -8.77
N LYS A 480 24.15 11.84 -7.72
CA LYS A 480 25.58 12.06 -7.73
C LYS A 480 26.28 10.94 -6.97
N LYS A 481 27.03 10.10 -7.70
CA LYS A 481 27.81 9.00 -7.11
C LYS A 481 28.88 9.57 -6.20
N PHE A 482 29.10 8.96 -5.04
CA PHE A 482 30.27 9.21 -4.20
C PHE A 482 31.49 8.55 -4.83
N PRO A 483 32.70 9.12 -4.70
CA PRO A 483 33.94 8.42 -5.01
C PRO A 483 33.99 7.10 -4.22
N GLU A 484 34.47 6.06 -4.86
CA GLU A 484 34.80 4.81 -4.16
C GLU A 484 35.85 5.12 -3.08
N CYS A 485 35.60 4.75 -1.83
CA CYS A 485 36.55 4.92 -0.73
C CYS A 485 37.64 3.87 -0.82
#